data_0ce109debbca76b7bf56246a2107abd2
#
_entry.id   0ce109debbca76b7bf56246a2107abd2
#
_cell.length_a   1.000
_cell.length_b   1.000
_cell.length_c   1.000
_cell.angle_alpha   90.00
_cell.angle_beta   90.00
_cell.angle_gamma   90.00
#
_symmetry.space_group_name_H-M   'P 1'
#
loop_
_entity.id
_entity.type
_entity.pdbx_description
1 polymer ?
#
loop_
_entity_poly.entity_id
_entity_poly.type
_entity_poly.pdbx_seq_one_letter_code
_entity_poly.pdbx_strand_id
1 'polypeptide(L)'
;TRQERSVFLPNTVRKKTGSHLPGLGGRLAPKTGVKGAVAPLPPEAHNMRKLLLTFVLALTLCVPSLAAETWNVGTWKTAQTIQPFLYEPFANGATVKVHPFTNPGDQKAALLAGSLDMTGTTLALAIQAASRGEPIVLVASLGNKCSALVVKKGGVKSVGDLEGKKIGYVPGTMHEILLRETLTRAGLNPDKDAKLVRIDFFDMGTALSRGDIDAYLSGEPLPTLAKRQGYGEILAYPYYGEGIGAINSGMIVRRDFVEKNPERVMEMLRAHRKATEQCMSDKAFWLETSSKMFGVELDVLRDAADNMELVWDMDDTFMKQLSALGKRMLELGIIKKEPDYNALVDRRFVDALRQGK
;
A
#
# COMPACT_ATOMS: atom_id res chain seq x y z
N THR A 1 -11.24 -15.05 41.55
CA THR A 1 -10.04 -15.90 41.74
C THR A 1 -9.01 -15.56 40.66
N ARG A 2 -7.90 -14.95 41.12
CA ARG A 2 -6.50 -14.91 40.63
C ARG A 2 -6.27 -14.96 39.12
N GLN A 3 -5.84 -13.88 38.49
CA GLN A 3 -4.47 -13.32 38.36
C GLN A 3 -3.40 -14.33 37.89
N GLU A 4 -2.91 -14.15 36.68
CA GLU A 4 -1.49 -14.29 36.39
C GLU A 4 -1.05 -13.29 35.31
N ARG A 5 -0.19 -12.39 35.75
CA ARG A 5 0.62 -11.50 34.90
C ARG A 5 1.93 -12.21 34.59
N SER A 6 2.35 -12.27 33.35
CA SER A 6 3.76 -12.58 33.04
C SER A 6 4.45 -11.34 32.48
N VAL A 7 5.41 -10.90 33.26
CA VAL A 7 6.37 -9.81 33.00
C VAL A 7 7.54 -10.40 32.23
N PHE A 8 7.90 -9.83 31.08
CA PHE A 8 9.19 -10.10 30.43
C PHE A 8 10.16 -8.95 30.71
N LEU A 9 11.28 -9.27 31.37
CA LEU A 9 12.45 -8.41 31.59
C LEU A 9 13.55 -8.72 30.55
N PRO A 10 14.41 -7.76 30.19
CA PRO A 10 15.41 -7.92 29.15
C PRO A 10 16.72 -8.51 29.63
N ASN A 11 17.34 -9.33 28.77
CA ASN A 11 18.65 -9.92 28.99
C ASN A 11 19.80 -8.98 28.68
N THR A 12 20.59 -8.67 29.67
CA THR A 12 21.87 -7.95 29.60
C THR A 12 23.02 -8.88 29.18
N VAL A 13 23.78 -8.45 28.19
CA VAL A 13 25.01 -9.08 27.71
C VAL A 13 26.19 -8.69 28.62
N ARG A 14 26.89 -9.67 29.15
CA ARG A 14 28.11 -9.54 29.96
C ARG A 14 29.36 -9.71 29.10
N LYS A 15 30.21 -8.69 29.09
CA LYS A 15 31.61 -8.74 28.60
C LYS A 15 32.48 -9.62 29.55
N LYS A 16 33.40 -10.39 28.98
CA LYS A 16 34.60 -10.87 29.69
C LYS A 16 35.85 -10.57 28.87
N THR A 17 36.72 -9.85 29.51
CA THR A 17 38.13 -9.55 29.17
C THR A 17 39.08 -10.59 29.80
N GLY A 18 40.30 -10.73 29.25
CA GLY A 18 41.45 -11.37 29.84
C GLY A 18 42.33 -12.05 28.79
N SER A 19 43.38 -11.48 28.27
CA SER A 19 44.79 -11.27 28.68
C SER A 19 45.57 -12.60 28.91
N HIS A 20 46.57 -12.87 28.09
CA HIS A 20 48.02 -12.86 28.41
C HIS A 20 48.87 -13.68 27.41
N LEU A 21 49.96 -13.08 26.97
CA LEU A 21 51.19 -13.62 26.39
C LEU A 21 52.02 -14.36 27.48
N PRO A 22 53.24 -14.97 27.28
CA PRO A 22 54.15 -15.03 26.11
C PRO A 22 54.98 -16.35 26.00
N GLY A 23 55.87 -16.43 24.95
CA GLY A 23 57.15 -16.99 25.25
C GLY A 23 57.80 -17.97 24.25
N LEU A 24 58.95 -17.54 23.67
CA LEU A 24 60.18 -18.28 23.39
C LEU A 24 60.15 -19.41 22.34
N GLY A 25 60.91 -19.40 21.26
CA GLY A 25 62.35 -19.14 21.10
C GLY A 25 62.96 -20.32 20.38
N GLY A 26 63.71 -20.11 19.30
CA GLY A 26 64.44 -21.22 18.69
C GLY A 26 65.09 -20.85 17.35
N ARG A 27 66.32 -20.34 17.39
CA ARG A 27 67.22 -20.21 16.26
C ARG A 27 67.66 -21.56 15.72
N LEU A 28 67.90 -21.67 14.42
CA LEU A 28 69.07 -22.33 13.81
C LEU A 28 69.11 -22.02 12.31
N ALA A 29 70.25 -21.47 11.85
CA ALA A 29 70.75 -21.36 10.51
C ALA A 29 71.93 -22.35 10.37
N PRO A 30 72.66 -22.43 9.21
CA PRO A 30 72.32 -22.42 7.79
C PRO A 30 72.97 -23.64 7.06
N LYS A 31 72.69 -23.94 5.81
CA LYS A 31 73.65 -24.58 4.88
C LYS A 31 73.48 -24.15 3.44
N THR A 32 74.59 -23.85 2.93
CA THR A 32 75.11 -23.39 1.65
C THR A 32 74.75 -24.26 0.44
N GLY A 33 74.64 -23.57 -0.73
CA GLY A 33 75.30 -23.94 -1.96
C GLY A 33 74.43 -24.31 -3.14
N VAL A 34 74.45 -23.53 -4.18
CA VAL A 34 74.98 -23.77 -5.50
C VAL A 34 74.48 -22.66 -6.48
N LYS A 35 75.44 -22.04 -7.15
CA LYS A 35 75.28 -20.97 -8.14
C LYS A 35 74.74 -21.53 -9.46
N GLY A 36 73.71 -20.93 -10.00
CA GLY A 36 73.33 -21.00 -11.39
C GLY A 36 72.99 -19.58 -11.82
N ALA A 37 73.89 -18.93 -12.57
CA ALA A 37 73.72 -17.59 -13.09
C ALA A 37 72.71 -17.62 -14.23
N VAL A 38 71.58 -16.99 -14.04
CA VAL A 38 70.65 -16.62 -15.12
C VAL A 38 70.79 -15.10 -15.29
N ALA A 39 71.09 -14.68 -16.52
CA ALA A 39 71.29 -13.27 -16.91
C ALA A 39 70.05 -12.42 -16.58
N PRO A 40 70.22 -11.17 -16.12
CA PRO A 40 69.09 -10.32 -15.81
C PRO A 40 68.44 -9.78 -17.09
N LEU A 41 67.13 -9.91 -17.20
CA LEU A 41 66.27 -9.27 -18.20
C LEU A 41 66.27 -7.75 -18.00
N PRO A 42 66.20 -6.95 -19.07
CA PRO A 42 66.26 -5.49 -18.98
C PRO A 42 65.09 -4.94 -18.11
N PRO A 43 65.32 -3.86 -17.33
CA PRO A 43 64.39 -3.37 -16.32
C PRO A 43 63.08 -2.82 -16.87
N GLU A 44 62.95 -2.58 -18.16
CA GLU A 44 61.76 -2.04 -18.79
C GLU A 44 60.61 -3.05 -18.94
N ALA A 45 60.92 -4.34 -19.12
CA ALA A 45 59.90 -5.39 -19.25
C ALA A 45 59.16 -5.69 -17.94
N HIS A 46 59.76 -5.40 -16.78
CA HIS A 46 59.20 -5.64 -15.47
C HIS A 46 58.14 -4.59 -15.06
N ASN A 47 58.31 -3.37 -15.52
CA ASN A 47 57.40 -2.27 -15.22
C ASN A 47 56.13 -2.33 -16.07
N MET A 48 56.26 -2.77 -17.35
CA MET A 48 55.12 -2.90 -18.24
C MET A 48 54.17 -4.07 -17.84
N ARG A 49 54.74 -5.18 -17.34
CA ARG A 49 53.92 -6.29 -16.79
C ARG A 49 53.21 -5.93 -15.48
N LYS A 50 53.86 -5.17 -14.62
CA LYS A 50 53.23 -4.67 -13.37
C LYS A 50 52.14 -3.63 -13.69
N LEU A 51 52.33 -2.79 -14.68
CA LEU A 51 51.35 -1.79 -15.13
C LEU A 51 50.11 -2.47 -15.76
N LEU A 52 50.31 -3.51 -16.60
CA LEU A 52 49.21 -4.28 -17.18
C LEU A 52 48.44 -5.08 -16.13
N LEU A 53 49.10 -5.72 -15.14
CA LEU A 53 48.42 -6.44 -14.06
C LEU A 53 47.62 -5.48 -13.14
N THR A 54 48.15 -4.27 -12.89
CA THR A 54 47.44 -3.27 -12.08
C THR A 54 46.25 -2.69 -12.82
N PHE A 55 46.32 -2.55 -14.15
CA PHE A 55 45.24 -2.03 -14.97
C PHE A 55 44.13 -3.08 -15.16
N VAL A 56 44.45 -4.37 -15.29
CA VAL A 56 43.46 -5.47 -15.34
C VAL A 56 42.81 -5.69 -13.99
N LEU A 57 43.54 -5.54 -12.85
CA LEU A 57 42.97 -5.66 -11.51
C LEU A 57 42.10 -4.46 -11.14
N ALA A 58 42.37 -3.25 -11.68
CA ALA A 58 41.57 -2.07 -11.49
C ALA A 58 40.27 -2.09 -12.30
N LEU A 59 40.24 -2.76 -13.47
CA LEU A 59 39.01 -2.93 -14.27
C LEU A 59 38.05 -3.98 -13.69
N THR A 60 38.51 -4.93 -12.87
CA THR A 60 37.67 -5.95 -12.27
C THR A 60 37.01 -5.49 -10.94
N LEU A 61 37.39 -4.31 -10.40
CA LEU A 61 36.86 -3.79 -9.13
C LEU A 61 35.72 -2.75 -9.30
N CYS A 62 35.36 -2.39 -10.53
CA CYS A 62 34.20 -1.53 -10.83
C CYS A 62 33.06 -2.29 -11.47
N VAL A 63 32.69 -3.44 -10.93
CA VAL A 63 31.32 -3.91 -11.07
C VAL A 63 30.56 -3.15 -9.99
N PRO A 64 29.67 -2.19 -10.34
CA PRO A 64 28.77 -1.65 -9.33
C PRO A 64 28.00 -2.87 -8.80
N SER A 65 28.18 -3.16 -7.51
CA SER A 65 27.26 -4.03 -6.81
C SER A 65 25.90 -3.36 -6.98
N LEU A 66 25.12 -3.83 -7.93
CA LEU A 66 23.69 -3.50 -7.99
C LEU A 66 23.11 -4.09 -6.71
N ALA A 67 23.20 -3.31 -5.62
CA ALA A 67 22.37 -3.59 -4.46
C ALA A 67 20.94 -3.68 -4.97
N ALA A 68 20.29 -4.84 -4.79
CA ALA A 68 18.94 -5.03 -5.25
C ALA A 68 18.09 -3.86 -4.77
N GLU A 69 17.46 -3.19 -5.71
CA GLU A 69 16.63 -2.03 -5.41
C GLU A 69 15.49 -2.46 -4.46
N THR A 70 15.20 -1.63 -3.45
CA THR A 70 14.09 -1.91 -2.54
C THR A 70 12.95 -0.94 -2.82
N TRP A 71 11.75 -1.48 -3.03
CA TRP A 71 10.51 -0.72 -3.15
C TRP A 71 9.75 -0.76 -1.82
N ASN A 72 9.48 0.40 -1.23
CA ASN A 72 8.66 0.53 -0.03
C ASN A 72 7.23 0.90 -0.44
N VAL A 73 6.30 -0.04 -0.36
CA VAL A 73 4.93 0.14 -0.85
C VAL A 73 3.94 0.03 0.29
N GLY A 74 3.11 1.08 0.46
CA GLY A 74 2.04 1.11 1.46
C GLY A 74 0.71 0.57 0.92
N THR A 75 -0.03 -0.19 1.71
CA THR A 75 -1.38 -0.67 1.36
C THR A 75 -2.15 -1.11 2.62
N TRP A 76 -3.37 -1.61 2.45
CA TRP A 76 -4.17 -2.24 3.52
C TRP A 76 -4.13 -3.77 3.42
N LYS A 77 -4.38 -4.46 4.52
CA LYS A 77 -4.50 -5.93 4.56
C LYS A 77 -5.91 -6.37 4.18
N THR A 78 -6.32 -6.13 2.95
CA THR A 78 -7.63 -6.53 2.43
C THR A 78 -7.51 -7.17 1.06
N ALA A 79 -8.47 -8.02 0.68
CA ALA A 79 -8.52 -8.61 -0.65
C ALA A 79 -8.63 -7.56 -1.75
N GLN A 80 -9.30 -6.43 -1.46
CA GLN A 80 -9.47 -5.27 -2.36
C GLN A 80 -8.14 -4.59 -2.72
N THR A 81 -7.10 -4.72 -1.91
CA THR A 81 -5.83 -3.99 -2.05
C THR A 81 -4.62 -4.91 -1.91
N ILE A 82 -4.77 -6.18 -2.32
CA ILE A 82 -3.74 -7.21 -2.20
C ILE A 82 -2.56 -6.99 -3.16
N GLN A 83 -2.75 -6.26 -4.26
CA GLN A 83 -1.78 -6.18 -5.36
C GLN A 83 -0.34 -5.92 -4.90
N PRO A 84 -0.03 -4.97 -3.99
CA PRO A 84 1.33 -4.74 -3.53
C PRO A 84 2.02 -5.95 -2.92
N PHE A 85 1.28 -6.84 -2.27
CA PHE A 85 1.81 -8.10 -1.72
C PHE A 85 2.20 -9.12 -2.78
N LEU A 86 1.79 -8.89 -4.03
CA LEU A 86 2.02 -9.77 -5.18
C LEU A 86 3.01 -9.18 -6.20
N TYR A 87 3.68 -8.06 -5.89
CA TYR A 87 4.58 -7.41 -6.85
C TYR A 87 5.90 -8.15 -7.06
N GLU A 88 6.42 -8.84 -6.04
CA GLU A 88 7.78 -9.38 -6.04
C GLU A 88 8.12 -10.26 -7.25
N PRO A 89 7.23 -11.18 -7.73
CA PRO A 89 7.49 -11.94 -8.96
C PRO A 89 7.60 -11.10 -10.23
N PHE A 90 7.14 -9.85 -10.19
CA PHE A 90 7.10 -8.92 -11.31
C PHE A 90 8.08 -7.75 -11.16
N ALA A 91 8.88 -7.74 -10.09
CA ALA A 91 9.71 -6.60 -9.71
C ALA A 91 11.11 -6.60 -10.33
N ASN A 92 11.38 -7.44 -11.34
CA ASN A 92 12.66 -7.50 -12.08
C ASN A 92 13.90 -7.59 -11.17
N GLY A 93 13.80 -8.32 -10.04
CA GLY A 93 14.87 -8.48 -9.06
C GLY A 93 14.92 -7.41 -7.96
N ALA A 94 14.03 -6.42 -7.96
CA ALA A 94 13.86 -5.52 -6.82
C ALA A 94 13.21 -6.26 -5.65
N THR A 95 13.62 -5.93 -4.42
CA THR A 95 12.96 -6.41 -3.19
C THR A 95 11.76 -5.55 -2.88
N VAL A 96 10.58 -6.15 -2.72
CA VAL A 96 9.35 -5.41 -2.40
C VAL A 96 9.06 -5.50 -0.89
N LYS A 97 9.13 -4.37 -0.20
CA LYS A 97 8.73 -4.25 1.21
C LYS A 97 7.33 -3.63 1.29
N VAL A 98 6.36 -4.46 1.66
CA VAL A 98 4.98 -3.99 1.82
C VAL A 98 4.75 -3.56 3.27
N HIS A 99 4.25 -2.34 3.43
CA HIS A 99 3.93 -1.72 4.72
C HIS A 99 2.41 -1.64 4.86
N PRO A 100 1.80 -2.51 5.68
CA PRO A 100 0.36 -2.49 5.89
C PRO A 100 -0.05 -1.39 6.87
N PHE A 101 -1.14 -0.69 6.54
CA PHE A 101 -1.74 0.35 7.38
C PHE A 101 -3.19 0.01 7.73
N THR A 102 -3.67 0.58 8.80
CA THR A 102 -5.08 0.52 9.21
C THR A 102 -5.77 1.88 9.04
N ASN A 103 -4.99 2.97 8.99
CA ASN A 103 -5.48 4.34 8.86
C ASN A 103 -4.91 4.99 7.59
N PRO A 104 -5.77 5.52 6.68
CA PRO A 104 -5.30 6.15 5.45
C PRO A 104 -4.56 7.47 5.67
N GLY A 105 -4.79 8.17 6.79
CA GLY A 105 -4.05 9.39 7.15
C GLY A 105 -2.58 9.09 7.47
N ASP A 106 -2.31 8.04 8.25
CA ASP A 106 -0.96 7.61 8.60
C ASP A 106 -0.20 7.12 7.37
N GLN A 107 -0.89 6.41 6.49
CA GLN A 107 -0.37 5.93 5.22
C GLN A 107 0.09 7.09 4.33
N LYS A 108 -0.72 8.14 4.18
CA LYS A 108 -0.36 9.37 3.46
C LYS A 108 0.82 10.08 4.14
N ALA A 109 0.81 10.19 5.46
CA ALA A 109 1.90 10.82 6.21
C ALA A 109 3.23 10.09 6.00
N ALA A 110 3.26 8.76 5.99
CA ALA A 110 4.44 7.95 5.70
C ALA A 110 4.98 8.19 4.28
N LEU A 111 4.07 8.34 3.28
CA LEU A 111 4.47 8.69 1.91
C LEU A 111 5.12 10.08 1.86
N LEU A 112 4.48 11.10 2.46
CA LEU A 112 4.99 12.47 2.45
C LEU A 112 6.32 12.61 3.21
N ALA A 113 6.52 11.81 4.26
CA ALA A 113 7.80 11.72 4.99
C ALA A 113 8.91 10.99 4.22
N GLY A 114 8.61 10.38 3.07
CA GLY A 114 9.60 9.64 2.27
C GLY A 114 9.88 8.22 2.76
N SER A 115 9.10 7.70 3.70
CA SER A 115 9.22 6.32 4.17
C SER A 115 8.64 5.31 3.18
N LEU A 116 7.79 5.77 2.27
CA LEU A 116 7.22 4.99 1.18
C LEU A 116 7.58 5.60 -0.17
N ASP A 117 7.79 4.75 -1.15
CA ASP A 117 7.96 5.14 -2.55
C ASP A 117 6.61 5.35 -3.22
N MET A 118 5.68 4.43 -2.98
CA MET A 118 4.32 4.43 -3.52
C MET A 118 3.34 3.90 -2.46
N THR A 119 2.10 4.36 -2.49
CA THR A 119 1.09 3.83 -1.58
C THR A 119 -0.32 3.87 -2.18
N GLY A 120 -1.14 2.88 -1.81
CA GLY A 120 -2.57 2.95 -2.02
C GLY A 120 -3.20 4.04 -1.17
N THR A 121 -4.29 4.64 -1.64
CA THR A 121 -5.11 5.57 -0.86
C THR A 121 -6.54 5.62 -1.41
N THR A 122 -7.48 6.16 -0.64
CA THR A 122 -8.80 6.45 -1.20
C THR A 122 -8.74 7.68 -2.11
N LEU A 123 -9.52 7.68 -3.18
CA LEU A 123 -9.54 8.83 -4.11
C LEU A 123 -10.01 10.11 -3.42
N ALA A 124 -10.92 10.00 -2.46
CA ALA A 124 -11.36 11.14 -1.66
C ALA A 124 -10.19 11.77 -0.87
N LEU A 125 -9.32 10.96 -0.27
CA LEU A 125 -8.15 11.47 0.44
C LEU A 125 -7.11 12.08 -0.53
N ALA A 126 -6.93 11.49 -1.71
CA ALA A 126 -6.06 12.06 -2.75
C ALA A 126 -6.56 13.44 -3.20
N ILE A 127 -7.86 13.59 -3.45
CA ILE A 127 -8.48 14.88 -3.79
C ILE A 127 -8.31 15.90 -2.65
N GLN A 128 -8.55 15.49 -1.39
CA GLN A 128 -8.34 16.37 -0.24
C GLN A 128 -6.89 16.86 -0.11
N ALA A 129 -5.94 15.95 -0.27
CA ALA A 129 -4.52 16.27 -0.20
C ALA A 129 -4.13 17.27 -1.31
N ALA A 130 -4.53 16.99 -2.55
CA ALA A 130 -4.27 17.88 -3.69
C ALA A 130 -4.95 19.24 -3.54
N SER A 131 -6.19 19.29 -3.02
CA SER A 131 -6.90 20.55 -2.77
C SER A 131 -6.21 21.45 -1.72
N ARG A 132 -5.38 20.86 -0.87
CA ARG A 132 -4.52 21.57 0.11
C ARG A 132 -3.13 21.90 -0.44
N GLY A 133 -2.82 21.47 -1.68
CA GLY A 133 -1.51 21.67 -2.28
C GLY A 133 -0.43 20.67 -1.80
N GLU A 134 -0.83 19.55 -1.18
CA GLU A 134 0.13 18.52 -0.79
C GLU A 134 0.78 17.90 -2.07
N PRO A 135 2.10 17.63 -2.08
CA PRO A 135 2.84 17.25 -3.28
C PRO A 135 2.69 15.76 -3.61
N ILE A 136 1.47 15.32 -3.86
CA ILE A 136 1.15 13.95 -4.28
C ILE A 136 0.73 13.91 -5.75
N VAL A 137 0.91 12.74 -6.36
CA VAL A 137 0.48 12.44 -7.74
C VAL A 137 -0.18 11.07 -7.74
N LEU A 138 -1.37 10.97 -8.33
CA LEU A 138 -2.08 9.74 -8.60
C LEU A 138 -1.56 9.15 -9.91
N VAL A 139 -1.03 7.93 -9.86
CA VAL A 139 -0.32 7.30 -10.99
C VAL A 139 -1.01 6.04 -11.52
N ALA A 140 -1.92 5.45 -10.75
CA ALA A 140 -2.77 4.32 -11.19
C ALA A 140 -4.04 4.24 -10.34
N SER A 141 -5.08 3.58 -10.85
CA SER A 141 -6.18 3.09 -10.02
C SER A 141 -5.73 1.87 -9.20
N LEU A 142 -6.45 1.52 -8.13
CA LEU A 142 -6.15 0.37 -7.27
C LEU A 142 -7.37 -0.54 -7.11
N GLY A 143 -8.54 0.02 -6.91
CA GLY A 143 -9.77 -0.74 -6.75
C GLY A 143 -11.02 0.10 -6.93
N ASN A 144 -12.07 -0.56 -7.40
CA ASN A 144 -13.41 -0.03 -7.52
C ASN A 144 -14.37 -0.74 -6.56
N LYS A 145 -15.54 -0.18 -6.34
CA LYS A 145 -16.58 -0.74 -5.47
C LYS A 145 -16.14 -0.84 -4.00
N CYS A 146 -16.35 -1.99 -3.37
CA CYS A 146 -15.96 -2.34 -2.00
C CYS A 146 -16.90 -1.79 -0.90
N SER A 147 -17.74 -0.80 -1.17
CA SER A 147 -18.53 -0.12 -0.14
C SER A 147 -19.89 -0.79 0.08
N ALA A 148 -20.30 -0.91 1.35
CA ALA A 148 -21.66 -1.28 1.70
C ALA A 148 -22.12 -0.56 2.98
N LEU A 149 -23.39 -0.19 3.02
CA LEU A 149 -24.06 0.32 4.19
C LEU A 149 -24.66 -0.84 4.97
N VAL A 150 -24.20 -1.04 6.18
CA VAL A 150 -24.59 -2.11 7.09
C VAL A 150 -25.42 -1.53 8.22
N VAL A 151 -26.51 -2.20 8.54
CA VAL A 151 -27.36 -1.88 9.70
C VAL A 151 -27.39 -3.04 10.68
N LYS A 152 -27.71 -2.78 11.94
CA LYS A 152 -27.93 -3.84 12.93
C LYS A 152 -29.05 -4.76 12.48
N LYS A 153 -28.87 -6.07 12.61
CA LYS A 153 -29.85 -7.07 12.21
C LYS A 153 -31.22 -6.83 12.90
N GLY A 154 -32.27 -6.83 12.09
CA GLY A 154 -33.64 -6.54 12.58
C GLY A 154 -33.86 -5.07 12.95
N GLY A 155 -32.90 -4.19 12.66
CA GLY A 155 -32.98 -2.74 12.86
C GLY A 155 -33.79 -2.02 11.78
N VAL A 156 -33.21 -0.97 11.21
CA VAL A 156 -33.83 -0.15 10.15
C VAL A 156 -34.04 -0.95 8.86
N LYS A 157 -35.07 -0.60 8.09
CA LYS A 157 -35.42 -1.28 6.83
C LYS A 157 -35.18 -0.44 5.59
N SER A 158 -35.04 0.86 5.75
CA SER A 158 -34.75 1.81 4.68
C SER A 158 -33.69 2.82 5.11
N VAL A 159 -33.11 3.52 4.15
CA VAL A 159 -32.15 4.60 4.46
C VAL A 159 -32.85 5.75 5.21
N GLY A 160 -34.11 6.01 4.94
CA GLY A 160 -34.89 7.01 5.67
C GLY A 160 -35.02 6.74 7.16
N ASP A 161 -35.06 5.45 7.58
CA ASP A 161 -35.13 5.08 8.99
C ASP A 161 -33.81 5.33 9.76
N LEU A 162 -32.76 5.82 9.07
CA LEU A 162 -31.51 6.25 9.70
C LEU A 162 -31.60 7.63 10.35
N GLU A 163 -32.72 8.32 10.24
CA GLU A 163 -32.95 9.57 10.98
C GLU A 163 -32.75 9.37 12.50
N GLY A 164 -31.93 10.24 13.10
CA GLY A 164 -31.56 10.19 14.51
C GLY A 164 -30.63 9.07 14.93
N LYS A 165 -30.27 8.15 14.02
CA LYS A 165 -29.42 6.97 14.30
C LYS A 165 -27.95 7.32 14.36
N LYS A 166 -27.18 6.51 15.11
CA LYS A 166 -25.74 6.59 15.19
C LYS A 166 -25.12 5.77 14.06
N ILE A 167 -24.35 6.42 13.18
CA ILE A 167 -23.77 5.80 12.00
C ILE A 167 -22.24 5.91 12.05
N GLY A 168 -21.55 4.78 12.09
CA GLY A 168 -20.09 4.70 12.09
C GLY A 168 -19.51 5.04 10.72
N TYR A 169 -18.41 5.83 10.70
CA TYR A 169 -17.70 6.19 9.49
C TYR A 169 -16.23 6.52 9.76
N VAL A 170 -15.40 6.52 8.71
CA VAL A 170 -14.00 7.00 8.74
C VAL A 170 -13.91 8.31 7.94
N PRO A 171 -13.54 9.43 8.56
CA PRO A 171 -13.43 10.71 7.88
C PRO A 171 -12.43 10.71 6.72
N GLY A 172 -12.74 11.45 5.66
CA GLY A 172 -11.87 11.66 4.50
C GLY A 172 -11.79 10.47 3.54
N THR A 173 -12.62 9.45 3.71
CA THR A 173 -12.63 8.27 2.85
C THR A 173 -13.76 8.29 1.83
N MET A 174 -13.68 7.43 0.80
CA MET A 174 -14.80 7.22 -0.12
C MET A 174 -16.06 6.80 0.60
N HIS A 175 -15.92 6.01 1.66
CA HIS A 175 -17.05 5.53 2.45
C HIS A 175 -17.82 6.69 3.13
N GLU A 176 -17.12 7.74 3.60
CA GLU A 176 -17.79 8.94 4.09
C GLU A 176 -18.59 9.64 2.99
N ILE A 177 -17.98 9.83 1.81
CA ILE A 177 -18.66 10.51 0.69
C ILE A 177 -19.91 9.75 0.28
N LEU A 178 -19.79 8.42 0.14
CA LEU A 178 -20.89 7.55 -0.23
C LEU A 178 -21.98 7.50 0.85
N LEU A 179 -21.62 7.54 2.14
CA LEU A 179 -22.59 7.61 3.24
C LEU A 179 -23.39 8.94 3.16
N ARG A 180 -22.70 10.05 3.05
CA ARG A 180 -23.33 11.37 2.94
C ARG A 180 -24.23 11.46 1.72
N GLU A 181 -23.78 10.95 0.58
CA GLU A 181 -24.58 10.86 -0.65
C GLU A 181 -25.84 10.00 -0.44
N THR A 182 -25.68 8.82 0.21
CA THR A 182 -26.79 7.92 0.48
C THR A 182 -27.87 8.57 1.36
N LEU A 183 -27.45 9.25 2.43
CA LEU A 183 -28.36 9.98 3.31
C LEU A 183 -29.05 11.13 2.56
N THR A 184 -28.29 11.93 1.80
CA THR A 184 -28.84 13.05 1.03
C THR A 184 -29.90 12.59 0.02
N ARG A 185 -29.65 11.48 -0.68
CA ARG A 185 -30.61 10.91 -1.66
C ARG A 185 -31.88 10.39 -1.00
N ALA A 186 -31.81 9.99 0.27
CA ALA A 186 -32.97 9.62 1.05
C ALA A 186 -33.72 10.82 1.69
N GLY A 187 -33.28 12.05 1.38
CA GLY A 187 -33.88 13.26 1.92
C GLY A 187 -33.37 13.66 3.31
N LEU A 188 -32.33 12.97 3.83
CA LEU A 188 -31.75 13.27 5.13
C LEU A 188 -30.52 14.21 4.98
N ASN A 189 -30.43 15.18 5.86
CA ASN A 189 -29.23 15.99 6.01
C ASN A 189 -28.19 15.23 6.86
N PRO A 190 -27.01 14.85 6.30
CA PRO A 190 -26.03 14.02 7.00
C PRO A 190 -25.51 14.63 8.32
N ASP A 191 -25.52 15.97 8.44
CA ASP A 191 -24.97 16.67 9.61
C ASP A 191 -26.02 17.03 10.66
N LYS A 192 -27.32 16.91 10.32
CA LYS A 192 -28.42 17.30 11.21
C LYS A 192 -29.30 16.11 11.60
N ASP A 193 -29.61 15.27 10.60
CA ASP A 193 -30.63 14.22 10.75
C ASP A 193 -30.00 12.85 11.12
N ALA A 194 -28.66 12.72 11.09
CA ALA A 194 -27.95 11.52 11.52
C ALA A 194 -26.86 11.88 12.55
N LYS A 195 -26.50 10.92 13.42
CA LYS A 195 -25.40 11.05 14.36
C LYS A 195 -24.19 10.31 13.82
N LEU A 196 -23.34 11.03 13.05
CA LEU A 196 -22.14 10.44 12.49
C LEU A 196 -21.06 10.26 13.57
N VAL A 197 -20.62 9.00 13.76
CA VAL A 197 -19.66 8.59 14.81
C VAL A 197 -18.37 8.14 14.13
N ARG A 198 -17.25 8.80 14.45
CA ARG A 198 -15.94 8.39 13.95
C ARG A 198 -15.50 7.09 14.61
N ILE A 199 -15.30 6.04 13.80
CA ILE A 199 -14.85 4.72 14.24
C ILE A 199 -13.92 4.16 13.17
N ASP A 200 -12.79 3.58 13.58
CA ASP A 200 -11.87 2.94 12.64
C ASP A 200 -12.50 1.70 12.00
N PHE A 201 -12.12 1.39 10.76
CA PHE A 201 -12.75 0.35 9.94
C PHE A 201 -12.93 -0.99 10.67
N PHE A 202 -11.88 -1.45 11.33
CA PHE A 202 -11.87 -2.78 11.97
C PHE A 202 -12.68 -2.85 13.28
N ASP A 203 -13.05 -1.71 13.84
CA ASP A 203 -13.83 -1.61 15.08
C ASP A 203 -15.35 -1.49 14.83
N MET A 204 -15.76 -1.13 13.59
CA MET A 204 -17.16 -0.88 13.25
C MET A 204 -18.07 -2.09 13.49
N GLY A 205 -17.60 -3.30 13.14
CA GLY A 205 -18.36 -4.53 13.36
C GLY A 205 -18.62 -4.79 14.84
N THR A 206 -17.60 -4.59 15.67
CA THR A 206 -17.73 -4.73 17.14
C THR A 206 -18.70 -3.68 17.71
N ALA A 207 -18.58 -2.41 17.27
CA ALA A 207 -19.46 -1.35 17.72
C ALA A 207 -20.93 -1.60 17.34
N LEU A 208 -21.19 -2.10 16.11
CA LEU A 208 -22.53 -2.49 15.67
C LEU A 208 -23.08 -3.65 16.50
N SER A 209 -22.28 -4.69 16.69
CA SER A 209 -22.67 -5.88 17.46
C SER A 209 -23.06 -5.52 18.90
N ARG A 210 -22.31 -4.64 19.56
CA ARG A 210 -22.60 -4.14 20.92
C ARG A 210 -23.81 -3.19 20.97
N GLY A 211 -24.19 -2.58 19.84
CA GLY A 211 -25.22 -1.55 19.80
C GLY A 211 -24.72 -0.15 20.15
N ASP A 212 -23.41 0.08 20.10
CA ASP A 212 -22.82 1.40 20.27
C ASP A 212 -23.17 2.31 19.08
N ILE A 213 -23.38 1.71 17.90
CA ILE A 213 -23.90 2.30 16.68
C ILE A 213 -25.06 1.47 16.10
N ASP A 214 -25.89 2.11 15.28
CA ASP A 214 -27.06 1.48 14.63
C ASP A 214 -26.73 1.02 13.19
N ALA A 215 -25.75 1.68 12.57
CA ALA A 215 -25.30 1.42 11.20
C ALA A 215 -23.84 1.82 11.01
N TYR A 216 -23.22 1.37 9.92
CA TYR A 216 -21.94 1.91 9.43
C TYR A 216 -21.83 1.75 7.91
N LEU A 217 -21.03 2.59 7.27
CA LEU A 217 -20.61 2.39 5.89
C LEU A 217 -19.12 2.07 5.86
N SER A 218 -18.77 0.91 5.30
CA SER A 218 -17.40 0.41 5.29
C SER A 218 -17.12 -0.41 4.04
N GLY A 219 -15.87 -0.86 3.91
CA GLY A 219 -15.38 -1.69 2.81
C GLY A 219 -15.42 -3.18 3.12
N GLU A 220 -15.59 -3.98 2.06
CA GLU A 220 -15.48 -5.43 2.14
C GLU A 220 -14.09 -5.86 2.66
N PRO A 221 -13.99 -6.97 3.40
CA PRO A 221 -15.03 -7.96 3.67
C PRO A 221 -15.87 -7.70 4.94
N LEU A 222 -15.72 -6.55 5.60
CA LEU A 222 -16.36 -6.28 6.89
C LEU A 222 -17.90 -6.29 6.82
N PRO A 223 -18.56 -5.71 5.80
CA PRO A 223 -20.00 -5.83 5.60
C PRO A 223 -20.49 -7.27 5.47
N THR A 224 -19.81 -8.05 4.62
CA THR A 224 -20.14 -9.47 4.41
C THR A 224 -19.92 -10.28 5.68
N LEU A 225 -18.86 -10.01 6.44
CA LEU A 225 -18.60 -10.65 7.73
C LEU A 225 -19.73 -10.38 8.73
N ALA A 226 -20.19 -9.14 8.85
CA ALA A 226 -21.30 -8.76 9.73
C ALA A 226 -22.57 -9.53 9.37
N LYS A 227 -22.90 -9.66 8.07
CA LYS A 227 -24.03 -10.44 7.56
C LYS A 227 -23.88 -11.92 7.91
N ARG A 228 -22.73 -12.53 7.66
CA ARG A 228 -22.48 -13.98 7.92
C ARG A 228 -22.51 -14.31 9.42
N GLN A 229 -21.92 -13.45 10.24
CA GLN A 229 -21.96 -13.60 11.70
C GLN A 229 -23.34 -13.27 12.32
N GLY A 230 -24.26 -12.77 11.52
CA GLY A 230 -25.67 -12.60 11.88
C GLY A 230 -25.98 -11.42 12.80
N TYR A 231 -25.04 -10.48 13.00
CA TYR A 231 -25.30 -9.27 13.78
C TYR A 231 -25.63 -8.04 12.90
N GLY A 232 -25.33 -8.10 11.60
CA GLY A 232 -25.61 -7.04 10.64
C GLY A 232 -26.38 -7.51 9.41
N GLU A 233 -27.01 -6.57 8.73
CA GLU A 233 -27.65 -6.73 7.42
C GLU A 233 -27.13 -5.65 6.47
N ILE A 234 -26.85 -6.00 5.19
CA ILE A 234 -26.46 -5.03 4.18
C ILE A 234 -27.74 -4.33 3.69
N LEU A 235 -27.86 -3.05 3.97
CA LEU A 235 -29.01 -2.24 3.57
C LEU A 235 -28.88 -1.71 2.14
N ALA A 236 -27.66 -1.32 1.72
CA ALA A 236 -27.41 -0.78 0.38
C ALA A 236 -25.95 -0.91 -0.05
N TYR A 237 -25.77 -1.02 -1.36
CA TYR A 237 -24.49 -0.81 -2.03
C TYR A 237 -24.51 0.58 -2.68
N PRO A 238 -23.76 1.57 -2.17
CA PRO A 238 -23.94 2.98 -2.49
C PRO A 238 -23.22 3.40 -3.77
N TYR A 239 -23.52 2.77 -4.92
CA TYR A 239 -22.96 3.12 -6.22
C TYR A 239 -24.02 3.87 -7.04
N TYR A 240 -23.79 5.15 -7.26
CA TYR A 240 -24.77 6.05 -7.85
C TYR A 240 -24.39 6.46 -9.29
N GLY A 241 -24.28 5.47 -10.16
CA GLY A 241 -24.33 5.60 -11.63
C GLY A 241 -23.38 6.64 -12.23
N GLU A 242 -23.95 7.65 -12.87
CA GLU A 242 -23.24 8.58 -13.74
C GLU A 242 -22.35 9.61 -13.02
N GLY A 243 -22.53 9.82 -11.72
CA GLY A 243 -21.73 10.75 -10.93
C GLY A 243 -20.39 10.16 -10.49
N ILE A 244 -20.30 9.83 -9.21
CA ILE A 244 -19.09 9.26 -8.59
C ILE A 244 -18.77 7.86 -9.12
N GLY A 245 -19.78 7.13 -9.64
CA GLY A 245 -19.62 5.76 -10.12
C GLY A 245 -19.22 4.79 -9.02
N ALA A 246 -18.34 3.86 -9.36
CA ALA A 246 -17.83 2.84 -8.44
C ALA A 246 -16.35 3.02 -8.10
N ILE A 247 -15.70 4.13 -8.51
CA ILE A 247 -14.29 4.38 -8.21
C ILE A 247 -14.08 4.48 -6.69
N ASN A 248 -12.95 3.94 -6.20
CA ASN A 248 -12.70 3.91 -4.76
C ASN A 248 -11.28 4.34 -4.38
N SER A 249 -10.27 3.66 -4.89
CA SER A 249 -8.88 3.83 -4.46
C SER A 249 -7.90 3.87 -5.61
N GLY A 250 -6.73 4.46 -5.38
CA GLY A 250 -5.67 4.57 -6.36
C GLY A 250 -4.30 4.58 -5.71
N MET A 251 -3.27 4.43 -6.53
CA MET A 251 -1.86 4.46 -6.14
C MET A 251 -1.32 5.88 -6.29
N ILE A 252 -0.75 6.39 -5.21
CA ILE A 252 -0.12 7.71 -5.19
C ILE A 252 1.38 7.61 -4.90
N VAL A 253 2.10 8.57 -5.44
CA VAL A 253 3.53 8.82 -5.19
C VAL A 253 3.74 10.28 -4.81
N ARG A 254 4.92 10.62 -4.26
CA ARG A 254 5.30 12.03 -4.13
C ARG A 254 5.65 12.62 -5.49
N ARG A 255 5.36 13.91 -5.69
CA ARG A 255 5.68 14.63 -6.92
C ARG A 255 7.18 14.61 -7.23
N ASP A 256 8.01 14.92 -6.25
CA ASP A 256 9.47 14.91 -6.42
C ASP A 256 10.02 13.50 -6.73
N PHE A 257 9.35 12.46 -6.25
CA PHE A 257 9.75 11.08 -6.53
C PHE A 257 9.47 10.69 -7.98
N VAL A 258 8.27 10.99 -8.51
CA VAL A 258 7.93 10.68 -9.90
C VAL A 258 8.77 11.48 -10.90
N GLU A 259 9.14 12.72 -10.55
CA GLU A 259 9.99 13.56 -11.39
C GLU A 259 11.43 13.04 -11.45
N LYS A 260 11.98 12.57 -10.32
CA LYS A 260 13.36 12.08 -10.22
C LYS A 260 13.52 10.62 -10.65
N ASN A 261 12.49 9.80 -10.51
CA ASN A 261 12.54 8.35 -10.70
C ASN A 261 11.38 7.82 -11.58
N PRO A 262 11.13 8.39 -12.77
CA PRO A 262 9.98 7.98 -13.59
C PRO A 262 10.07 6.52 -14.05
N GLU A 263 11.27 6.00 -14.31
CA GLU A 263 11.49 4.61 -14.71
C GLU A 263 11.12 3.65 -13.58
N ARG A 264 11.52 3.97 -12.34
CA ARG A 264 11.17 3.19 -11.16
C ARG A 264 9.66 3.16 -10.93
N VAL A 265 8.98 4.30 -11.08
CA VAL A 265 7.51 4.36 -11.01
C VAL A 265 6.89 3.48 -12.10
N MET A 266 7.42 3.51 -13.32
CA MET A 266 6.95 2.66 -14.42
C MET A 266 7.12 1.17 -14.09
N GLU A 267 8.25 0.74 -13.53
CA GLU A 267 8.48 -0.65 -13.13
C GLU A 267 7.52 -1.10 -12.02
N MET A 268 7.31 -0.26 -11.00
CA MET A 268 6.33 -0.52 -9.95
C MET A 268 4.91 -0.65 -10.52
N LEU A 269 4.55 0.16 -11.51
CA LEU A 269 3.23 0.11 -12.14
C LEU A 269 3.08 -1.08 -13.13
N ARG A 270 4.16 -1.55 -13.75
CA ARG A 270 4.15 -2.84 -14.49
C ARG A 270 3.84 -4.00 -13.53
N ALA A 271 4.46 -4.01 -12.35
CA ALA A 271 4.17 -5.01 -11.33
C ALA A 271 2.72 -4.89 -10.82
N HIS A 272 2.23 -3.67 -10.61
CA HIS A 272 0.85 -3.40 -10.21
C HIS A 272 -0.17 -3.93 -11.23
N ARG A 273 0.03 -3.61 -12.51
CA ARG A 273 -0.80 -4.13 -13.60
C ARG A 273 -0.82 -5.65 -13.62
N LYS A 274 0.35 -6.30 -13.64
CA LYS A 274 0.46 -7.76 -13.70
C LYS A 274 -0.20 -8.45 -12.50
N ALA A 275 0.00 -7.94 -11.30
CA ALA A 275 -0.64 -8.45 -10.09
C ALA A 275 -2.17 -8.29 -10.15
N THR A 276 -2.65 -7.15 -10.66
CA THR A 276 -4.08 -6.90 -10.86
C THR A 276 -4.67 -7.88 -11.88
N GLU A 277 -4.04 -8.00 -13.06
CA GLU A 277 -4.49 -8.88 -14.13
C GLU A 277 -4.49 -10.35 -13.70
N GLN A 278 -3.49 -10.80 -12.94
CA GLN A 278 -3.44 -12.14 -12.37
C GLN A 278 -4.63 -12.40 -11.44
N CYS A 279 -4.91 -11.49 -10.51
CA CYS A 279 -6.03 -11.64 -9.59
C CYS A 279 -7.39 -11.63 -10.31
N MET A 280 -7.55 -10.79 -11.33
CA MET A 280 -8.83 -10.66 -12.04
C MET A 280 -9.06 -11.78 -13.04
N SER A 281 -8.02 -12.35 -13.61
CA SER A 281 -8.12 -13.52 -14.50
C SER A 281 -8.30 -14.84 -13.73
N ASP A 282 -7.80 -14.92 -12.48
CA ASP A 282 -7.94 -16.08 -11.61
C ASP A 282 -8.53 -15.68 -10.25
N LYS A 283 -9.86 -15.64 -10.20
CA LYS A 283 -10.61 -15.29 -8.98
C LYS A 283 -10.32 -16.25 -7.83
N ALA A 284 -10.07 -17.52 -8.10
CA ALA A 284 -9.74 -18.51 -7.06
C ALA A 284 -8.38 -18.20 -6.45
N PHE A 285 -7.34 -17.97 -7.26
CA PHE A 285 -6.02 -17.53 -6.80
C PHE A 285 -6.11 -16.28 -5.93
N TRP A 286 -6.83 -15.26 -6.40
CA TRP A 286 -7.02 -14.02 -5.67
C TRP A 286 -7.60 -14.23 -4.26
N LEU A 287 -8.73 -14.93 -4.18
CA LEU A 287 -9.45 -15.10 -2.92
C LEU A 287 -8.74 -16.05 -1.96
N GLU A 288 -8.17 -17.16 -2.45
CA GLU A 288 -7.42 -18.10 -1.63
C GLU A 288 -6.13 -17.49 -1.09
N THR A 289 -5.41 -16.72 -1.93
CA THR A 289 -4.22 -16.00 -1.50
C THR A 289 -4.55 -14.95 -0.46
N SER A 290 -5.64 -14.19 -0.66
CA SER A 290 -6.12 -13.21 0.31
C SER A 290 -6.51 -13.86 1.63
N SER A 291 -7.22 -14.99 1.59
CA SER A 291 -7.60 -15.76 2.77
C SER A 291 -6.39 -16.22 3.58
N LYS A 292 -5.42 -16.85 2.93
CA LYS A 292 -4.18 -17.32 3.55
C LYS A 292 -3.35 -16.17 4.15
N MET A 293 -3.28 -15.07 3.43
CA MET A 293 -2.41 -13.93 3.78
C MET A 293 -2.99 -13.07 4.90
N PHE A 294 -4.30 -12.89 4.93
CA PHE A 294 -4.97 -11.96 5.86
C PHE A 294 -5.81 -12.64 6.94
N GLY A 295 -5.96 -13.98 6.88
CA GLY A 295 -6.69 -14.75 7.89
C GLY A 295 -8.22 -14.56 7.83
N VAL A 296 -8.75 -14.14 6.68
CA VAL A 296 -10.19 -14.03 6.44
C VAL A 296 -10.72 -15.35 5.87
N GLU A 297 -11.82 -15.85 6.37
CA GLU A 297 -12.46 -17.07 5.87
C GLU A 297 -12.75 -16.96 4.36
N LEU A 298 -12.37 -18.00 3.60
CA LEU A 298 -12.48 -18.00 2.14
C LEU A 298 -13.93 -17.79 1.68
N ASP A 299 -14.89 -18.36 2.38
CA ASP A 299 -16.30 -18.22 2.02
C ASP A 299 -16.83 -16.79 2.26
N VAL A 300 -16.29 -16.08 3.26
CA VAL A 300 -16.58 -14.64 3.43
C VAL A 300 -16.07 -13.87 2.23
N LEU A 301 -14.85 -14.16 1.77
CA LEU A 301 -14.25 -13.49 0.60
C LEU A 301 -15.00 -13.83 -0.69
N ARG A 302 -15.47 -15.07 -0.86
CA ARG A 302 -16.29 -15.47 -2.01
C ARG A 302 -17.60 -14.69 -2.08
N ASP A 303 -18.29 -14.55 -0.95
CA ASP A 303 -19.54 -13.79 -0.88
C ASP A 303 -19.32 -12.28 -1.10
N ALA A 304 -18.17 -11.75 -0.67
CA ALA A 304 -17.81 -10.34 -0.82
C ALA A 304 -17.30 -9.98 -2.23
N ALA A 305 -16.83 -10.96 -2.99
CA ALA A 305 -16.04 -10.75 -4.19
C ALA A 305 -16.76 -9.97 -5.31
N ASP A 306 -18.08 -10.12 -5.43
CA ASP A 306 -18.86 -9.39 -6.45
C ASP A 306 -19.00 -7.90 -6.16
N ASN A 307 -18.75 -7.52 -4.89
CA ASN A 307 -18.68 -6.14 -4.44
C ASN A 307 -17.22 -5.60 -4.38
N MET A 308 -16.27 -6.30 -4.97
CA MET A 308 -14.86 -5.88 -5.07
C MET A 308 -14.37 -5.99 -6.50
N GLU A 309 -13.57 -5.04 -6.94
CA GLU A 309 -12.95 -5.04 -8.26
C GLU A 309 -11.55 -4.42 -8.17
N LEU A 310 -10.53 -5.20 -8.52
CA LEU A 310 -9.16 -4.71 -8.60
C LEU A 310 -8.95 -4.09 -9.98
N VAL A 311 -8.35 -2.91 -10.02
CA VAL A 311 -8.11 -2.16 -11.26
C VAL A 311 -6.74 -1.51 -11.22
N TRP A 312 -6.19 -1.19 -12.37
CA TRP A 312 -4.92 -0.48 -12.50
C TRP A 312 -5.02 0.75 -13.40
N ASP A 313 -5.96 0.75 -14.34
CA ASP A 313 -6.08 1.78 -15.37
C ASP A 313 -6.85 3.02 -14.89
N MET A 314 -6.56 4.15 -15.52
CA MET A 314 -7.24 5.43 -15.32
C MET A 314 -7.69 5.96 -16.69
N ASP A 315 -8.76 5.40 -17.23
CA ASP A 315 -9.35 5.79 -18.50
C ASP A 315 -10.12 7.12 -18.41
N ASP A 316 -10.75 7.53 -19.50
CA ASP A 316 -11.52 8.77 -19.54
C ASP A 316 -12.77 8.71 -18.66
N THR A 317 -13.33 7.51 -18.44
CA THR A 317 -14.45 7.30 -17.51
C THR A 317 -14.01 7.54 -16.08
N PHE A 318 -12.86 6.99 -15.71
CA PHE A 318 -12.22 7.24 -14.39
C PHE A 318 -12.01 8.75 -14.17
N MET A 319 -11.48 9.48 -15.16
CA MET A 319 -11.24 10.92 -15.04
C MET A 319 -12.53 11.72 -14.85
N LYS A 320 -13.60 11.37 -15.58
CA LYS A 320 -14.93 11.97 -15.39
C LYS A 320 -15.48 11.73 -13.98
N GLN A 321 -15.38 10.50 -13.50
CA GLN A 321 -15.85 10.13 -12.16
C GLN A 321 -15.00 10.78 -11.05
N LEU A 322 -13.68 10.89 -11.24
CA LEU A 322 -12.78 11.56 -10.29
C LEU A 322 -13.13 13.07 -10.16
N SER A 323 -13.38 13.73 -11.28
CA SER A 323 -13.82 15.13 -11.28
C SER A 323 -15.19 15.29 -10.62
N ALA A 324 -16.15 14.43 -10.95
CA ALA A 324 -17.48 14.44 -10.32
C ALA A 324 -17.41 14.19 -8.81
N LEU A 325 -16.49 13.30 -8.35
CA LEU A 325 -16.22 13.08 -6.93
C LEU A 325 -15.73 14.36 -6.24
N GLY A 326 -14.75 15.05 -6.85
CA GLY A 326 -14.23 16.29 -6.27
C GLY A 326 -15.26 17.41 -6.19
N LYS A 327 -16.07 17.57 -7.26
CA LYS A 327 -17.21 18.48 -7.25
C LYS A 327 -18.18 18.15 -6.09
N ARG A 328 -18.53 16.86 -5.94
CA ARG A 328 -19.40 16.44 -4.85
C ARG A 328 -18.81 16.68 -3.47
N MET A 329 -17.50 16.47 -3.31
CA MET A 329 -16.79 16.79 -2.07
C MET A 329 -16.81 18.29 -1.74
N LEU A 330 -16.74 19.15 -2.75
CA LEU A 330 -16.89 20.58 -2.58
C LEU A 330 -18.32 20.96 -2.14
N GLU A 331 -19.35 20.40 -2.78
CA GLU A 331 -20.76 20.59 -2.41
C GLU A 331 -21.07 20.13 -0.98
N LEU A 332 -20.44 19.01 -0.53
CA LEU A 332 -20.55 18.50 0.83
C LEU A 332 -19.70 19.26 1.84
N GLY A 333 -18.93 20.28 1.43
CA GLY A 333 -18.07 21.06 2.32
C GLY A 333 -16.84 20.29 2.84
N ILE A 334 -16.50 19.14 2.26
CA ILE A 334 -15.35 18.31 2.66
C ILE A 334 -14.04 18.92 2.18
N ILE A 335 -14.08 19.59 1.04
CA ILE A 335 -12.98 20.43 0.52
C ILE A 335 -13.47 21.85 0.32
N LYS A 336 -12.56 22.83 0.37
CA LYS A 336 -12.88 24.26 0.18
C LYS A 336 -12.75 24.71 -1.28
N LYS A 337 -12.00 23.95 -2.08
CA LYS A 337 -11.76 24.17 -3.50
C LYS A 337 -11.43 22.84 -4.18
N GLU A 338 -11.76 22.71 -5.42
CA GLU A 338 -11.31 21.57 -6.23
C GLU A 338 -9.80 21.63 -6.46
N PRO A 339 -9.11 20.48 -6.57
CA PRO A 339 -7.70 20.46 -6.97
C PRO A 339 -7.57 20.74 -8.47
N ASP A 340 -6.37 21.07 -8.91
CA ASP A 340 -6.00 20.93 -10.32
C ASP A 340 -5.82 19.43 -10.63
N TYR A 341 -6.76 18.86 -11.38
CA TYR A 341 -6.74 17.44 -11.75
C TYR A 341 -5.57 17.10 -12.68
N ASN A 342 -5.11 18.03 -13.53
CA ASN A 342 -3.94 17.82 -14.38
C ASN A 342 -2.65 17.74 -13.56
N ALA A 343 -2.61 18.45 -12.44
CA ALA A 343 -1.50 18.34 -11.51
C ALA A 343 -1.62 17.12 -10.60
N LEU A 344 -2.85 16.70 -10.23
CA LEU A 344 -3.07 15.53 -9.37
C LEU A 344 -2.80 14.21 -10.08
N VAL A 345 -3.15 14.08 -11.37
CA VAL A 345 -3.14 12.78 -12.07
C VAL A 345 -2.09 12.76 -13.16
N ASP A 346 -1.23 11.75 -13.12
CA ASP A 346 -0.24 11.50 -14.17
C ASP A 346 -0.55 10.20 -14.91
N ARG A 347 -1.26 10.32 -16.03
CA ARG A 347 -1.68 9.19 -16.87
C ARG A 347 -0.57 8.63 -17.77
N ARG A 348 0.58 9.32 -17.91
CA ARG A 348 1.65 8.88 -18.84
C ARG A 348 2.01 7.42 -18.67
N PHE A 349 2.03 6.94 -17.43
CA PHE A 349 2.39 5.55 -17.09
C PHE A 349 1.32 4.56 -17.52
N VAL A 350 0.07 4.78 -17.14
CA VAL A 350 -1.03 3.87 -17.52
C VAL A 350 -1.29 3.90 -19.02
N ASP A 351 -1.12 5.05 -19.67
CA ASP A 351 -1.23 5.18 -21.13
C ASP A 351 -0.13 4.38 -21.85
N ALA A 352 1.12 4.43 -21.37
CA ALA A 352 2.22 3.63 -21.89
C ALA A 352 1.98 2.12 -21.67
N LEU A 353 1.55 1.74 -20.46
CA LEU A 353 1.19 0.35 -20.15
C LEU A 353 0.08 -0.18 -21.05
N ARG A 354 -0.94 0.62 -21.37
CA ARG A 354 -2.03 0.26 -22.27
C ARG A 354 -1.52 -0.06 -23.69
N GLN A 355 -0.46 0.64 -24.11
CA GLN A 355 0.23 0.44 -25.39
C GLN A 355 1.25 -0.71 -25.39
N GLY A 356 1.40 -1.44 -24.27
CA GLY A 356 2.37 -2.54 -24.14
C GLY A 356 3.82 -2.10 -23.93
N LYS A 357 4.04 -0.88 -23.50
CA LYS A 357 5.39 -0.29 -23.25
C LYS A 357 5.84 -0.47 -21.82
#